data_962d6b5c951e2c2ab588b3a7971fc9b4
#
_entry.id   962d6b5c951e2c2ab588b3a7971fc9b4
#
_cell.length_a   1.000
_cell.length_b   1.000
_cell.length_c   1.000
_cell.angle_alpha   90.00
_cell.angle_beta   90.00
_cell.angle_gamma   90.00
#
_symmetry.space_group_name_H-M   'P 1'
#
loop_
_entity.id
_entity.type
_entity.pdbx_description
1 polymer ?
#
loop_
_entity_poly.entity_id
_entity_poly.type
_entity_poly.pdbx_seq_one_letter_code
_entity_poly.pdbx_strand_id
1 'polypeptide(L)'
;MRYDAGAGRTDDDYILKGNFGAMKLDKFYEELDSYFAKQEIDKVDPFLVASLAQAKEEEDYGAYIGICNEMIGFYRSVSAFEKAYVAAEDVLLLMEELQMENTEHFATTLLNAATAYRAAGDYATALRYYRQALQIYSGVLPPEDYRYAGLYNNMSILLEKTEENEEAIACARKALAIIEKLEGGEMETATTLTNLALLYFKTGEAGQAKELLERALSLFERSGENTDAHYSGALAGVAEAWYRMEDYEKALQYYEKALAEVKVHFGENMSYAILCENCAAVCEKLGSQEKQAFYLQKAKEVKEAIK
;
A
#
# COMPACT_ATOMS: atom_id res chain seq x y z
N MET A 1 -7.24 9.74 7.62
CA MET A 1 -6.90 8.87 6.47
C MET A 1 -6.19 7.67 7.04
N ARG A 2 -6.83 6.52 7.09
CA ARG A 2 -6.21 5.32 7.68
C ARG A 2 -5.25 4.76 6.67
N TYR A 3 -4.01 4.49 7.11
CA TYR A 3 -3.13 3.57 6.39
C TYR A 3 -3.77 2.19 6.49
N ASP A 4 -4.79 1.97 5.64
CA ASP A 4 -5.39 0.66 5.55
C ASP A 4 -4.41 -0.26 4.81
N ALA A 5 -3.71 -1.06 5.58
CA ALA A 5 -2.96 -2.20 5.06
C ALA A 5 -3.93 -3.31 4.68
N GLY A 6 -5.02 -3.02 3.97
CA GLY A 6 -5.96 -4.02 3.46
C GLY A 6 -6.74 -4.82 4.53
N ALA A 7 -6.66 -4.41 5.80
CA ALA A 7 -7.42 -4.99 6.87
C ALA A 7 -8.40 -3.94 7.40
N GLY A 8 -9.61 -3.94 6.90
CA GLY A 8 -10.71 -3.19 7.50
C GLY A 8 -10.81 -3.53 8.99
N ARG A 9 -10.99 -2.53 9.82
CA ARG A 9 -11.25 -2.75 11.24
C ARG A 9 -12.51 -3.59 11.39
N THR A 10 -12.35 -4.83 11.85
CA THR A 10 -13.49 -5.63 12.29
C THR A 10 -13.74 -5.35 13.77
N ASP A 11 -15.00 -5.50 14.21
CA ASP A 11 -15.41 -5.41 15.63
C ASP A 11 -14.70 -6.44 16.55
N ASP A 12 -13.83 -7.29 16.00
CA ASP A 12 -13.01 -8.28 16.70
C ASP A 12 -11.80 -7.70 17.48
N ASP A 13 -11.53 -6.40 17.39
CA ASP A 13 -10.63 -5.67 18.30
C ASP A 13 -11.02 -5.81 19.79
N TYR A 14 -12.13 -6.48 20.07
CA TYR A 14 -12.61 -6.73 21.43
C TYR A 14 -11.95 -7.90 22.15
N ILE A 15 -11.21 -8.77 21.48
CA ILE A 15 -10.70 -10.02 22.11
C ILE A 15 -9.40 -9.81 22.90
N LEU A 16 -8.64 -8.74 22.64
CA LEU A 16 -7.47 -8.36 23.46
C LEU A 16 -7.82 -7.53 24.72
N LYS A 17 -9.09 -7.36 25.05
CA LYS A 17 -9.53 -6.70 26.29
C LYS A 17 -9.38 -7.60 27.50
N GLY A 18 -8.13 -7.95 27.85
CA GLY A 18 -7.75 -8.26 29.20
C GLY A 18 -7.69 -6.94 29.99
N ASN A 19 -8.25 -6.92 31.19
CA ASN A 19 -8.39 -5.87 32.21
C ASN A 19 -7.10 -5.04 32.50
N PHE A 20 -6.59 -4.25 31.54
CA PHE A 20 -5.50 -3.32 31.73
C PHE A 20 -5.97 -1.92 31.34
N GLY A 21 -5.46 -0.88 31.96
CA GLY A 21 -5.84 0.51 31.73
C GLY A 21 -5.60 0.92 30.28
N ALA A 22 -6.51 0.52 29.42
CA ALA A 22 -6.36 0.57 27.97
C ALA A 22 -6.13 2.00 27.52
N MET A 23 -5.00 2.27 26.87
CA MET A 23 -4.90 3.37 25.93
C MET A 23 -6.15 3.27 25.05
N LYS A 24 -6.94 4.36 24.98
CA LYS A 24 -8.11 4.35 24.12
C LYS A 24 -7.63 4.42 22.69
N LEU A 25 -7.41 3.26 22.05
CA LEU A 25 -6.97 3.15 20.67
C LEU A 25 -7.80 4.03 19.73
N ASP A 26 -9.11 4.18 20.00
CA ASP A 26 -9.97 5.10 19.24
C ASP A 26 -9.42 6.53 19.23
N LYS A 27 -8.97 7.04 20.38
CA LYS A 27 -8.37 8.38 20.45
C LYS A 27 -7.03 8.48 19.74
N PHE A 28 -6.21 7.43 19.84
CA PHE A 28 -4.95 7.36 19.12
C PHE A 28 -5.19 7.48 17.61
N TYR A 29 -6.14 6.72 17.09
CA TYR A 29 -6.47 6.77 15.68
C TYR A 29 -7.11 8.08 15.25
N GLU A 30 -8.01 8.66 16.07
CA GLU A 30 -8.59 9.98 15.79
C GLU A 30 -7.51 11.08 15.71
N GLU A 31 -6.52 11.03 16.60
CA GLU A 31 -5.42 12.00 16.60
C GLU A 31 -4.47 11.79 15.42
N LEU A 32 -4.12 10.53 15.10
CA LEU A 32 -3.33 10.19 13.93
C LEU A 32 -4.01 10.65 12.64
N ASP A 33 -5.30 10.35 12.47
CA ASP A 33 -6.09 10.79 11.32
C ASP A 33 -6.15 12.33 11.23
N SER A 34 -6.19 13.03 12.39
CA SER A 34 -6.16 14.50 12.43
C SER A 34 -4.85 15.08 11.88
N TYR A 35 -3.69 14.46 12.19
CA TYR A 35 -2.42 14.91 11.62
C TYR A 35 -2.37 14.75 10.10
N PHE A 36 -2.86 13.64 9.58
CA PHE A 36 -2.95 13.43 8.14
C PHE A 36 -3.90 14.42 7.47
N ALA A 37 -5.10 14.62 8.02
CA ALA A 37 -6.09 15.54 7.50
C ALA A 37 -5.59 17.00 7.48
N LYS A 38 -4.75 17.37 8.44
CA LYS A 38 -4.12 18.72 8.51
C LYS A 38 -2.79 18.82 7.75
N GLN A 39 -2.33 17.73 7.13
CA GLN A 39 -1.03 17.66 6.44
C GLN A 39 0.17 17.94 7.37
N GLU A 40 0.05 17.65 8.66
CA GLU A 40 1.07 17.81 9.68
C GLU A 40 1.97 16.56 9.79
N ILE A 41 2.53 16.13 8.66
CA ILE A 41 3.29 14.87 8.53
C ILE A 41 4.51 14.81 9.44
N ASP A 42 5.13 15.97 9.70
CA ASP A 42 6.26 16.12 10.62
C ASP A 42 5.93 15.77 12.08
N LYS A 43 4.64 15.83 12.47
CA LYS A 43 4.17 15.47 13.81
C LYS A 43 3.85 13.99 13.97
N VAL A 44 3.70 13.25 12.88
CA VAL A 44 3.28 11.83 12.92
C VAL A 44 4.35 10.95 13.60
N ASP A 45 5.62 11.06 13.20
CA ASP A 45 6.70 10.27 13.78
C ASP A 45 6.85 10.49 15.30
N PRO A 46 6.95 11.74 15.83
CA PRO A 46 6.99 11.98 17.26
C PRO A 46 5.75 11.46 18.00
N PHE A 47 4.58 11.57 17.43
CA PHE A 47 3.34 11.07 17.99
C PHE A 47 3.32 9.54 18.11
N LEU A 48 3.67 8.83 17.02
CA LEU A 48 3.76 7.37 17.01
C LEU A 48 4.76 6.85 18.05
N VAL A 49 5.95 7.46 18.12
CA VAL A 49 6.99 7.08 19.10
C VAL A 49 6.53 7.31 20.54
N ALA A 50 5.88 8.44 20.84
CA ALA A 50 5.34 8.72 22.15
C ALA A 50 4.22 7.74 22.54
N SER A 51 3.31 7.45 21.62
CA SER A 51 2.22 6.51 21.84
C SER A 51 2.72 5.09 22.06
N LEU A 52 3.75 4.67 21.33
CA LEU A 52 4.38 3.36 21.52
C LEU A 52 5.04 3.24 22.89
N ALA A 53 5.74 4.30 23.33
CA ALA A 53 6.36 4.34 24.63
C ALA A 53 5.32 4.24 25.76
N GLN A 54 4.19 4.93 25.63
CA GLN A 54 3.07 4.85 26.57
C GLN A 54 2.46 3.44 26.61
N ALA A 55 2.18 2.84 25.47
CA ALA A 55 1.63 1.47 25.39
C ALA A 55 2.58 0.47 26.08
N LYS A 56 3.89 0.65 25.93
CA LYS A 56 4.92 -0.17 26.58
C LYS A 56 4.93 0.02 28.09
N GLU A 57 4.83 1.26 28.58
CA GLU A 57 4.81 1.56 30.03
C GLU A 57 3.54 1.02 30.70
N GLU A 58 2.41 1.05 29.98
CA GLU A 58 1.12 0.54 30.44
C GLU A 58 0.97 -0.98 30.27
N GLU A 59 1.96 -1.67 29.67
CA GLU A 59 1.91 -3.09 29.28
C GLU A 59 0.69 -3.44 28.41
N ASP A 60 0.20 -2.45 27.62
CA ASP A 60 -0.90 -2.62 26.68
C ASP A 60 -0.38 -3.20 25.35
N TYR A 61 -0.23 -4.53 25.31
CA TYR A 61 0.30 -5.22 24.14
C TYR A 61 -0.60 -5.10 22.91
N GLY A 62 -1.92 -4.96 23.09
CA GLY A 62 -2.85 -4.73 22.00
C GLY A 62 -2.61 -3.38 21.34
N ALA A 63 -2.49 -2.32 22.14
CA ALA A 63 -2.13 -0.99 21.65
C ALA A 63 -0.73 -0.99 21.02
N TYR A 64 0.24 -1.65 21.64
CA TYR A 64 1.61 -1.77 21.10
C TYR A 64 1.62 -2.37 19.69
N ILE A 65 0.94 -3.51 19.50
CA ILE A 65 0.83 -4.20 18.20
C ILE A 65 0.16 -3.28 17.16
N GLY A 66 -0.95 -2.64 17.52
CA GLY A 66 -1.67 -1.71 16.65
C GLY A 66 -0.78 -0.53 16.21
N ILE A 67 -0.12 0.13 17.16
CA ILE A 67 0.77 1.26 16.89
C ILE A 67 1.96 0.86 16.02
N CYS A 68 2.60 -0.30 16.28
CA CYS A 68 3.68 -0.80 15.43
C CYS A 68 3.23 -1.04 13.99
N ASN A 69 2.03 -1.57 13.77
CA ASN A 69 1.47 -1.74 12.41
C ASN A 69 1.27 -0.39 11.71
N GLU A 70 0.78 0.65 12.41
CA GLU A 70 0.70 2.01 11.88
C GLU A 70 2.10 2.59 11.57
N MET A 71 3.09 2.35 12.46
CA MET A 71 4.48 2.76 12.22
C MET A 71 5.07 2.11 10.96
N ILE A 72 4.85 0.81 10.74
CA ILE A 72 5.30 0.11 9.54
C ILE A 72 4.69 0.77 8.28
N GLY A 73 3.39 1.03 8.30
CA GLY A 73 2.67 1.70 7.22
C GLY A 73 3.17 3.11 6.95
N PHE A 74 3.28 3.91 8.00
CA PHE A 74 3.76 5.29 7.92
C PHE A 74 5.20 5.36 7.41
N TYR A 75 6.13 4.64 8.02
CA TYR A 75 7.53 4.68 7.61
C TYR A 75 7.75 4.18 6.18
N ARG A 76 6.99 3.16 5.75
CA ARG A 76 6.96 2.75 4.35
C ARG A 76 6.55 3.88 3.42
N SER A 77 5.50 4.62 3.77
CA SER A 77 4.95 5.68 2.91
C SER A 77 5.89 6.88 2.75
N VAL A 78 6.65 7.18 3.80
CA VAL A 78 7.67 8.25 3.77
C VAL A 78 9.06 7.74 3.40
N SER A 79 9.15 6.48 2.94
CA SER A 79 10.40 5.81 2.51
C SER A 79 11.46 5.66 3.61
N ALA A 80 11.07 5.70 4.88
CA ALA A 80 11.94 5.48 6.03
C ALA A 80 12.05 3.97 6.34
N PHE A 81 12.54 3.18 5.39
CA PHE A 81 12.48 1.71 5.41
C PHE A 81 13.16 1.08 6.62
N GLU A 82 14.31 1.59 7.06
CA GLU A 82 15.00 1.08 8.25
C GLU A 82 14.13 1.17 9.51
N LYS A 83 13.38 2.28 9.67
CA LYS A 83 12.43 2.41 10.78
C LYS A 83 11.26 1.45 10.65
N ALA A 84 10.78 1.21 9.43
CA ALA A 84 9.72 0.23 9.18
C ALA A 84 10.17 -1.20 9.54
N TYR A 85 11.42 -1.55 9.24
CA TYR A 85 11.99 -2.87 9.60
C TYR A 85 12.10 -3.05 11.10
N VAL A 86 12.64 -2.06 11.81
CA VAL A 86 12.74 -2.10 13.28
C VAL A 86 11.36 -2.28 13.90
N ALA A 87 10.36 -1.52 13.47
CA ALA A 87 9.00 -1.65 14.00
C ALA A 87 8.40 -3.04 13.69
N ALA A 88 8.66 -3.59 12.50
CA ALA A 88 8.19 -4.92 12.11
C ALA A 88 8.86 -6.04 12.92
N GLU A 89 10.18 -5.98 13.10
CA GLU A 89 10.94 -6.95 13.89
C GLU A 89 10.51 -6.94 15.34
N ASP A 90 10.41 -5.75 15.95
CA ASP A 90 10.03 -5.58 17.35
C ASP A 90 8.62 -6.14 17.62
N VAL A 91 7.65 -5.84 16.78
CA VAL A 91 6.28 -6.32 16.98
C VAL A 91 6.15 -7.82 16.72
N LEU A 92 6.82 -8.36 15.70
CA LEU A 92 6.78 -9.81 15.43
C LEU A 92 7.42 -10.60 16.58
N LEU A 93 8.55 -10.15 17.12
CA LEU A 93 9.17 -10.75 18.30
C LEU A 93 8.24 -10.73 19.52
N LEU A 94 7.60 -9.60 19.81
CA LEU A 94 6.63 -9.52 20.90
C LEU A 94 5.46 -10.49 20.68
N MET A 95 4.92 -10.58 19.47
CA MET A 95 3.80 -11.49 19.16
C MET A 95 4.21 -12.96 19.25
N GLU A 96 5.47 -13.31 18.95
CA GLU A 96 6.03 -14.65 19.20
C GLU A 96 6.13 -14.95 20.71
N GLU A 97 6.62 -14.01 21.51
CA GLU A 97 6.66 -14.14 22.98
C GLU A 97 5.26 -14.32 23.58
N LEU A 98 4.25 -13.70 22.97
CA LEU A 98 2.84 -13.85 23.36
C LEU A 98 2.15 -15.11 22.75
N GLN A 99 2.88 -15.95 22.02
CA GLN A 99 2.39 -17.17 21.36
C GLN A 99 1.25 -16.92 20.35
N MET A 100 1.36 -15.82 19.59
CA MET A 100 0.34 -15.37 18.62
C MET A 100 0.65 -15.80 17.18
N GLU A 101 1.65 -16.66 16.90
CA GLU A 101 2.15 -16.98 15.55
C GLU A 101 1.11 -17.63 14.62
N ASN A 102 0.04 -18.19 15.20
CA ASN A 102 -1.05 -18.82 14.45
C ASN A 102 -2.34 -18.00 14.50
N THR A 103 -2.24 -16.68 14.66
CA THR A 103 -3.39 -15.77 14.69
C THR A 103 -3.48 -14.95 13.42
N GLU A 104 -4.68 -14.49 13.11
CA GLU A 104 -4.92 -13.56 12.00
C GLU A 104 -4.16 -12.24 12.16
N HIS A 105 -4.00 -11.77 13.41
CA HIS A 105 -3.24 -10.55 13.72
C HIS A 105 -1.76 -10.71 13.36
N PHE A 106 -1.16 -11.86 13.66
CA PHE A 106 0.23 -12.14 13.27
C PHE A 106 0.38 -12.18 11.75
N ALA A 107 -0.55 -12.82 11.05
CA ALA A 107 -0.55 -12.85 9.58
C ALA A 107 -0.72 -11.45 8.98
N THR A 108 -1.57 -10.59 9.56
CA THR A 108 -1.72 -9.18 9.14
C THR A 108 -0.43 -8.39 9.36
N THR A 109 0.24 -8.58 10.50
CA THR A 109 1.53 -7.93 10.76
C THR A 109 2.61 -8.40 9.78
N LEU A 110 2.65 -9.71 9.46
CA LEU A 110 3.53 -10.23 8.40
C LEU A 110 3.24 -9.61 7.04
N LEU A 111 1.96 -9.42 6.69
CA LEU A 111 1.55 -8.76 5.45
C LEU A 111 2.05 -7.31 5.39
N ASN A 112 1.92 -6.56 6.49
CA ASN A 112 2.39 -5.18 6.58
C ASN A 112 3.91 -5.09 6.46
N ALA A 113 4.63 -5.95 7.19
CA ALA A 113 6.09 -6.07 7.10
C ALA A 113 6.53 -6.42 5.66
N ALA A 114 5.91 -7.45 5.06
CA ALA A 114 6.19 -7.87 3.69
C ALA A 114 6.04 -6.71 2.69
N THR A 115 5.00 -5.88 2.88
CA THR A 115 4.75 -4.73 2.02
C THR A 115 5.85 -3.66 2.16
N ALA A 116 6.40 -3.46 3.37
CA ALA A 116 7.53 -2.56 3.59
C ALA A 116 8.82 -3.10 2.94
N TYR A 117 9.13 -4.38 3.11
CA TYR A 117 10.27 -5.03 2.45
C TYR A 117 10.16 -4.97 0.91
N ARG A 118 8.98 -5.23 0.37
CA ARG A 118 8.72 -5.08 -1.08
C ARG A 118 8.98 -3.66 -1.56
N ALA A 119 8.49 -2.66 -0.84
CA ALA A 119 8.68 -1.25 -1.20
C ALA A 119 10.17 -0.83 -1.19
N ALA A 120 10.96 -1.43 -0.32
CA ALA A 120 12.41 -1.22 -0.24
C ALA A 120 13.22 -2.04 -1.27
N GLY A 121 12.57 -2.97 -2.00
CA GLY A 121 13.21 -3.82 -3.00
C GLY A 121 13.74 -5.15 -2.47
N ASP A 122 13.57 -5.48 -1.20
CA ASP A 122 13.87 -6.82 -0.67
C ASP A 122 12.70 -7.78 -0.96
N TYR A 123 12.65 -8.21 -2.21
CA TYR A 123 11.59 -9.09 -2.71
C TYR A 123 11.65 -10.49 -2.11
N ALA A 124 12.83 -10.98 -1.73
CA ALA A 124 13.00 -12.30 -1.15
C ALA A 124 12.34 -12.39 0.24
N THR A 125 12.64 -11.43 1.13
CA THR A 125 12.03 -11.35 2.45
C THR A 125 10.52 -11.09 2.34
N ALA A 126 10.10 -10.18 1.46
CA ALA A 126 8.69 -9.89 1.23
C ALA A 126 7.91 -11.14 0.81
N LEU A 127 8.42 -11.92 -0.15
CA LEU A 127 7.74 -13.14 -0.62
C LEU A 127 7.62 -14.19 0.49
N ARG A 128 8.66 -14.34 1.30
CA ARG A 128 8.64 -15.26 2.45
C ARG A 128 7.53 -14.88 3.44
N TYR A 129 7.41 -13.60 3.79
CA TYR A 129 6.40 -13.12 4.73
C TYR A 129 4.99 -13.20 4.14
N TYR A 130 4.78 -12.89 2.86
CA TYR A 130 3.48 -13.07 2.21
C TYR A 130 3.04 -14.54 2.20
N ARG A 131 3.95 -15.47 1.89
CA ARG A 131 3.64 -16.92 1.91
C ARG A 131 3.31 -17.41 3.32
N GLN A 132 4.03 -16.93 4.33
CA GLN A 132 3.75 -17.26 5.73
C GLN A 132 2.38 -16.71 6.15
N ALA A 133 2.07 -15.46 5.83
CA ALA A 133 0.76 -14.86 6.09
C ALA A 133 -0.37 -15.65 5.41
N LEU A 134 -0.18 -16.04 4.14
CA LEU A 134 -1.15 -16.87 3.41
C LEU A 134 -1.39 -18.21 4.08
N GLN A 135 -0.33 -18.88 4.55
CA GLN A 135 -0.45 -20.15 5.26
C GLN A 135 -1.25 -19.99 6.56
N ILE A 136 -0.99 -18.96 7.34
CA ILE A 136 -1.72 -18.71 8.59
C ILE A 136 -3.18 -18.38 8.28
N TYR A 137 -3.47 -17.46 7.37
CA TYR A 137 -4.83 -17.14 6.97
C TYR A 137 -5.61 -18.40 6.53
N SER A 138 -4.98 -19.31 5.77
CA SER A 138 -5.63 -20.53 5.32
C SER A 138 -6.02 -21.49 6.46
N GLY A 139 -5.41 -21.35 7.63
CA GLY A 139 -5.73 -22.12 8.83
C GLY A 139 -6.76 -21.47 9.74
N VAL A 140 -6.95 -20.15 9.67
CA VAL A 140 -7.75 -19.40 10.64
C VAL A 140 -8.92 -18.62 10.03
N LEU A 141 -8.91 -18.34 8.73
CA LEU A 141 -9.94 -17.56 8.05
C LEU A 141 -10.75 -18.38 7.05
N PRO A 142 -12.03 -18.05 6.84
CA PRO A 142 -12.80 -18.63 5.75
C PRO A 142 -12.22 -18.23 4.38
N PRO A 143 -12.38 -19.08 3.34
CA PRO A 143 -11.75 -18.82 2.02
C PRO A 143 -12.18 -17.53 1.31
N GLU A 144 -13.34 -16.98 1.68
CA GLU A 144 -13.90 -15.76 1.09
C GLU A 144 -13.58 -14.49 1.90
N ASP A 145 -12.75 -14.60 2.95
CA ASP A 145 -12.40 -13.46 3.78
C ASP A 145 -11.68 -12.38 2.96
N TYR A 146 -12.09 -11.13 3.13
CA TYR A 146 -11.57 -10.00 2.35
C TYR A 146 -10.07 -9.77 2.52
N ARG A 147 -9.48 -10.19 3.65
CA ARG A 147 -8.04 -10.07 3.92
C ARG A 147 -7.17 -10.82 2.91
N TYR A 148 -7.69 -11.91 2.34
CA TYR A 148 -7.00 -12.59 1.24
C TYR A 148 -6.85 -11.70 0.00
N ALA A 149 -7.79 -10.80 -0.27
CA ALA A 149 -7.73 -9.95 -1.44
C ALA A 149 -6.53 -9.01 -1.37
N GLY A 150 -6.32 -8.35 -0.23
CA GLY A 150 -5.14 -7.50 0.01
C GLY A 150 -3.83 -8.28 -0.11
N LEU A 151 -3.77 -9.48 0.49
CA LEU A 151 -2.60 -10.35 0.40
C LEU A 151 -2.31 -10.78 -1.04
N TYR A 152 -3.30 -11.27 -1.78
CA TYR A 152 -3.13 -11.69 -3.17
C TYR A 152 -2.77 -10.51 -4.09
N ASN A 153 -3.33 -9.31 -3.89
CA ASN A 153 -2.93 -8.13 -4.64
C ASN A 153 -1.46 -7.78 -4.41
N ASN A 154 -1.02 -7.76 -3.16
CA ASN A 154 0.38 -7.46 -2.83
C ASN A 154 1.34 -8.53 -3.36
N MET A 155 0.97 -9.82 -3.29
CA MET A 155 1.73 -10.91 -3.90
C MET A 155 1.80 -10.76 -5.42
N SER A 156 0.70 -10.41 -6.08
CA SER A 156 0.67 -10.19 -7.53
C SER A 156 1.65 -9.11 -7.97
N ILE A 157 1.68 -7.98 -7.26
CA ILE A 157 2.62 -6.88 -7.55
C ILE A 157 4.08 -7.33 -7.35
N LEU A 158 4.36 -8.09 -6.30
CA LEU A 158 5.71 -8.61 -6.05
C LEU A 158 6.13 -9.60 -7.15
N LEU A 159 5.29 -10.58 -7.47
CA LEU A 159 5.55 -11.61 -8.47
C LEU A 159 5.72 -11.02 -9.88
N GLU A 160 5.04 -9.91 -10.17
CA GLU A 160 5.27 -9.13 -11.40
C GLU A 160 6.70 -8.57 -11.45
N LYS A 161 7.24 -8.10 -10.31
CA LYS A 161 8.62 -7.58 -10.21
C LYS A 161 9.68 -8.67 -10.30
N THR A 162 9.35 -9.88 -9.87
CA THR A 162 10.25 -11.06 -9.97
C THR A 162 10.06 -11.87 -11.25
N GLU A 163 9.23 -11.36 -12.18
CA GLU A 163 8.94 -11.97 -13.50
C GLU A 163 8.17 -13.29 -13.45
N GLU A 164 7.56 -13.63 -12.32
CA GLU A 164 6.69 -14.78 -12.12
C GLU A 164 5.24 -14.46 -12.57
N ASN A 165 5.09 -14.07 -13.86
CA ASN A 165 3.87 -13.44 -14.38
C ASN A 165 2.62 -14.33 -14.30
N GLU A 166 2.76 -15.67 -14.49
CA GLU A 166 1.62 -16.59 -14.40
C GLU A 166 1.05 -16.66 -12.98
N GLU A 167 1.93 -16.76 -11.97
CA GLU A 167 1.52 -16.76 -10.57
C GLU A 167 0.96 -15.39 -10.15
N ALA A 168 1.55 -14.29 -10.66
CA ALA A 168 1.05 -12.93 -10.47
C ALA A 168 -0.40 -12.76 -10.98
N ILE A 169 -0.69 -13.22 -12.20
CA ILE A 169 -2.03 -13.21 -12.78
C ILE A 169 -3.00 -14.06 -11.94
N ALA A 170 -2.56 -15.26 -11.51
CA ALA A 170 -3.39 -16.12 -10.68
C ALA A 170 -3.74 -15.46 -9.33
N CYS A 171 -2.79 -14.79 -8.70
CA CYS A 171 -3.01 -14.01 -7.48
C CYS A 171 -3.99 -12.84 -7.72
N ALA A 172 -3.78 -12.02 -8.76
CA ALA A 172 -4.66 -10.90 -9.07
C ALA A 172 -6.10 -11.35 -9.34
N ARG A 173 -6.28 -12.47 -10.06
CA ARG A 173 -7.62 -13.05 -10.29
C ARG A 173 -8.30 -13.52 -9.01
N LYS A 174 -7.55 -14.12 -8.07
CA LYS A 174 -8.09 -14.51 -6.75
C LYS A 174 -8.51 -13.30 -5.94
N ALA A 175 -7.69 -12.25 -5.91
CA ALA A 175 -8.05 -11.00 -5.27
C ALA A 175 -9.35 -10.43 -5.85
N LEU A 176 -9.43 -10.31 -7.18
CA LEU A 176 -10.60 -9.79 -7.88
C LEU A 176 -11.88 -10.57 -7.54
N ALA A 177 -11.81 -11.90 -7.54
CA ALA A 177 -12.95 -12.76 -7.25
C ALA A 177 -13.50 -12.61 -5.82
N ILE A 178 -12.69 -12.14 -4.88
CA ILE A 178 -13.10 -11.83 -3.51
C ILE A 178 -13.68 -10.42 -3.46
N ILE A 179 -12.96 -9.42 -3.98
CA ILE A 179 -13.35 -8.01 -3.88
C ILE A 179 -14.68 -7.73 -4.59
N GLU A 180 -14.93 -8.34 -5.75
CA GLU A 180 -16.18 -8.18 -6.50
C GLU A 180 -17.44 -8.61 -5.74
N LYS A 181 -17.29 -9.34 -4.64
CA LYS A 181 -18.40 -9.75 -3.77
C LYS A 181 -18.65 -8.79 -2.61
N LEU A 182 -17.75 -7.83 -2.40
CA LEU A 182 -17.83 -6.87 -1.29
C LEU A 182 -18.67 -5.66 -1.71
N GLU A 183 -19.55 -5.22 -0.82
CA GLU A 183 -20.23 -3.94 -0.97
C GLU A 183 -19.24 -2.80 -0.74
N GLY A 184 -19.21 -1.79 -1.63
CA GLY A 184 -18.30 -0.65 -1.53
C GLY A 184 -16.86 -0.92 -1.96
N GLY A 185 -16.56 -2.08 -2.58
CA GLY A 185 -15.21 -2.45 -3.04
C GLY A 185 -14.84 -1.91 -4.43
N GLU A 186 -15.45 -0.81 -4.90
CA GLU A 186 -15.22 -0.28 -6.26
C GLU A 186 -13.78 0.19 -6.47
N MET A 187 -13.17 0.83 -5.47
CA MET A 187 -11.80 1.36 -5.57
C MET A 187 -10.77 0.22 -5.61
N GLU A 188 -10.92 -0.76 -4.71
CA GLU A 188 -10.07 -1.96 -4.67
C GLU A 188 -10.24 -2.79 -5.93
N THR A 189 -11.48 -2.91 -6.44
CA THR A 189 -11.76 -3.58 -7.72
C THR A 189 -11.04 -2.87 -8.86
N ALA A 190 -11.13 -1.54 -8.95
CA ALA A 190 -10.47 -0.75 -9.99
C ALA A 190 -8.94 -0.88 -9.92
N THR A 191 -8.38 -0.86 -8.71
CA THR A 191 -6.93 -1.08 -8.48
C THR A 191 -6.50 -2.47 -8.93
N THR A 192 -7.25 -3.51 -8.56
CA THR A 192 -6.94 -4.90 -8.92
C THR A 192 -7.06 -5.13 -10.43
N LEU A 193 -8.10 -4.56 -11.07
CA LEU A 193 -8.26 -4.59 -12.52
C LEU A 193 -7.09 -3.91 -13.24
N THR A 194 -6.61 -2.78 -12.71
CA THR A 194 -5.45 -2.06 -13.27
C THR A 194 -4.19 -2.92 -13.18
N ASN A 195 -3.92 -3.52 -12.02
CA ASN A 195 -2.77 -4.42 -11.82
C ASN A 195 -2.83 -5.61 -12.78
N LEU A 196 -4.01 -6.22 -12.93
CA LEU A 196 -4.21 -7.33 -13.85
C LEU A 196 -4.04 -6.90 -15.33
N ALA A 197 -4.49 -5.71 -15.70
CA ALA A 197 -4.28 -5.15 -17.04
C ALA A 197 -2.78 -4.96 -17.34
N LEU A 198 -2.00 -4.45 -16.37
CA LEU A 198 -0.55 -4.30 -16.53
C LEU A 198 0.14 -5.65 -16.76
N LEU A 199 -0.27 -6.69 -16.04
CA LEU A 199 0.23 -8.05 -16.23
C LEU A 199 -0.09 -8.58 -17.63
N TYR A 200 -1.33 -8.39 -18.12
CA TYR A 200 -1.70 -8.79 -19.46
C TYR A 200 -0.97 -8.01 -20.55
N PHE A 201 -0.68 -6.72 -20.36
CA PHE A 201 0.22 -6.01 -21.27
C PHE A 201 1.62 -6.64 -21.31
N LYS A 202 2.14 -7.01 -20.13
CA LYS A 202 3.47 -7.63 -20.01
C LYS A 202 3.53 -9.00 -20.68
N THR A 203 2.45 -9.78 -20.63
CA THR A 203 2.35 -11.10 -21.26
C THR A 203 1.89 -11.07 -22.73
N GLY A 204 1.61 -9.89 -23.28
CA GLY A 204 1.22 -9.72 -24.69
C GLY A 204 -0.28 -9.83 -24.96
N GLU A 205 -1.10 -9.92 -23.92
CA GLU A 205 -2.56 -10.07 -24.01
C GLU A 205 -3.26 -8.69 -24.03
N ALA A 206 -2.84 -7.80 -24.93
CA ALA A 206 -3.26 -6.41 -24.97
C ALA A 206 -4.78 -6.19 -25.10
N GLY A 207 -5.51 -7.10 -25.74
CA GLY A 207 -6.98 -7.03 -25.85
C GLY A 207 -7.66 -7.14 -24.49
N GLN A 208 -7.28 -8.15 -23.68
CA GLN A 208 -7.80 -8.34 -22.33
C GLN A 208 -7.39 -7.18 -21.42
N ALA A 209 -6.13 -6.74 -21.50
CA ALA A 209 -5.64 -5.61 -20.74
C ALA A 209 -6.48 -4.34 -20.97
N LYS A 210 -6.84 -4.04 -22.21
CA LYS A 210 -7.66 -2.88 -22.55
C LYS A 210 -9.06 -2.95 -21.92
N GLU A 211 -9.73 -4.09 -22.02
CA GLU A 211 -11.07 -4.28 -21.42
C GLU A 211 -11.06 -4.07 -19.89
N LEU A 212 -10.05 -4.63 -19.21
CA LEU A 212 -9.88 -4.45 -17.77
C LEU A 212 -9.62 -3.00 -17.39
N LEU A 213 -8.79 -2.30 -18.17
CA LEU A 213 -8.50 -0.90 -17.94
C LEU A 213 -9.72 0.01 -18.13
N GLU A 214 -10.51 -0.21 -19.19
CA GLU A 214 -11.76 0.53 -19.42
C GLU A 214 -12.73 0.34 -18.25
N ARG A 215 -12.84 -0.89 -17.74
CA ARG A 215 -13.65 -1.19 -16.57
C ARG A 215 -13.10 -0.51 -15.31
N ALA A 216 -11.79 -0.53 -15.07
CA ALA A 216 -11.14 0.13 -13.95
C ALA A 216 -11.40 1.64 -13.97
N LEU A 217 -11.23 2.29 -15.12
CA LEU A 217 -11.49 3.72 -15.27
C LEU A 217 -12.95 4.08 -14.93
N SER A 218 -13.91 3.30 -15.44
CA SER A 218 -15.33 3.51 -15.12
C SER A 218 -15.62 3.41 -13.62
N LEU A 219 -14.93 2.52 -12.90
CA LEU A 219 -15.07 2.40 -11.44
C LEU A 219 -14.45 3.59 -10.72
N PHE A 220 -13.26 4.04 -11.10
CA PHE A 220 -12.63 5.25 -10.55
C PHE A 220 -13.48 6.50 -10.75
N GLU A 221 -14.11 6.67 -11.91
CA GLU A 221 -15.00 7.81 -12.18
C GLU A 221 -16.27 7.78 -11.32
N ARG A 222 -16.77 6.59 -10.99
CA ARG A 222 -17.97 6.40 -10.17
C ARG A 222 -17.73 6.54 -8.67
N SER A 223 -16.56 6.17 -8.18
CA SER A 223 -16.22 6.24 -6.75
C SER A 223 -16.06 7.67 -6.23
N GLY A 224 -15.93 8.66 -7.12
CA GLY A 224 -15.67 10.05 -6.77
C GLY A 224 -14.21 10.31 -6.39
N GLU A 225 -13.95 11.55 -5.94
CA GLU A 225 -12.62 11.95 -5.45
C GLU A 225 -12.35 11.29 -4.10
N ASN A 226 -11.89 10.05 -4.12
CA ASN A 226 -11.44 9.38 -2.92
C ASN A 226 -9.94 9.64 -2.76
N THR A 227 -9.56 10.33 -1.68
CA THR A 227 -8.24 10.91 -1.46
C THR A 227 -7.37 10.04 -0.56
N ASP A 228 -7.42 8.70 -0.69
CA ASP A 228 -6.57 7.83 0.10
C ASP A 228 -5.23 7.49 -0.58
N ALA A 229 -4.32 6.90 0.17
CA ALA A 229 -2.97 6.56 -0.29
C ALA A 229 -2.96 5.54 -1.45
N HIS A 230 -3.97 4.69 -1.54
CA HIS A 230 -4.11 3.70 -2.60
C HIS A 230 -4.51 4.34 -3.92
N TYR A 231 -5.24 5.46 -3.86
CA TYR A 231 -5.69 6.18 -5.05
C TYR A 231 -4.50 6.70 -5.90
N SER A 232 -3.47 7.26 -5.26
CA SER A 232 -2.28 7.71 -6.00
C SER A 232 -1.55 6.56 -6.71
N GLY A 233 -1.45 5.39 -6.06
CA GLY A 233 -0.90 4.17 -6.65
C GLY A 233 -1.73 3.66 -7.82
N ALA A 234 -3.05 3.67 -7.68
CA ALA A 234 -3.98 3.28 -8.73
C ALA A 234 -3.89 4.22 -9.95
N LEU A 235 -3.83 5.53 -9.74
CA LEU A 235 -3.62 6.52 -10.81
C LEU A 235 -2.30 6.29 -11.56
N ALA A 236 -1.22 5.97 -10.83
CA ALA A 236 0.07 5.63 -11.43
C ALA A 236 -0.01 4.35 -12.29
N GLY A 237 -0.74 3.33 -11.81
CA GLY A 237 -0.99 2.10 -12.57
C GLY A 237 -1.78 2.37 -13.86
N VAL A 238 -2.82 3.18 -13.79
CA VAL A 238 -3.59 3.62 -14.97
C VAL A 238 -2.69 4.38 -15.96
N ALA A 239 -1.83 5.28 -15.46
CA ALA A 239 -0.88 6.02 -16.30
C ALA A 239 0.09 5.09 -17.02
N GLU A 240 0.64 4.10 -16.31
CA GLU A 240 1.51 3.07 -16.90
C GLU A 240 0.80 2.26 -17.98
N ALA A 241 -0.47 1.90 -17.76
CA ALA A 241 -1.26 1.17 -18.76
C ALA A 241 -1.47 2.02 -20.02
N TRP A 242 -1.79 3.32 -19.91
CA TRP A 242 -1.87 4.22 -21.05
C TRP A 242 -0.53 4.41 -21.76
N TYR A 243 0.59 4.46 -21.01
CA TYR A 243 1.93 4.51 -21.61
C TYR A 243 2.21 3.28 -22.46
N ARG A 244 1.85 2.08 -22.00
CA ARG A 244 1.99 0.82 -22.76
C ARG A 244 1.07 0.73 -23.97
N MET A 245 -0.05 1.45 -23.95
CA MET A 245 -0.95 1.62 -25.09
C MET A 245 -0.51 2.73 -26.06
N GLU A 246 0.63 3.37 -25.78
CA GLU A 246 1.18 4.49 -26.56
C GLU A 246 0.28 5.76 -26.59
N ASP A 247 -0.74 5.85 -25.71
CA ASP A 247 -1.51 7.07 -25.48
C ASP A 247 -0.79 7.93 -24.42
N TYR A 248 0.27 8.58 -24.88
CA TYR A 248 1.19 9.31 -24.01
C TYR A 248 0.56 10.55 -23.37
N GLU A 249 -0.39 11.18 -24.03
CA GLU A 249 -1.14 12.33 -23.48
C GLU A 249 -1.94 11.91 -22.25
N LYS A 250 -2.68 10.81 -22.32
CA LYS A 250 -3.40 10.29 -21.16
C LYS A 250 -2.45 9.78 -20.09
N ALA A 251 -1.37 9.10 -20.47
CA ALA A 251 -0.37 8.65 -19.52
C ALA A 251 0.17 9.83 -18.69
N LEU A 252 0.54 10.94 -19.33
CA LEU A 252 1.01 12.13 -18.63
C LEU A 252 -0.06 12.70 -17.69
N GLN A 253 -1.30 12.81 -18.17
CA GLN A 253 -2.41 13.33 -17.38
C GLN A 253 -2.62 12.54 -16.08
N TYR A 254 -2.57 11.21 -16.14
CA TYR A 254 -2.76 10.35 -14.97
C TYR A 254 -1.53 10.33 -14.06
N TYR A 255 -0.31 10.40 -14.59
CA TYR A 255 0.89 10.56 -13.75
C TYR A 255 0.91 11.92 -13.04
N GLU A 256 0.50 13.01 -13.71
CA GLU A 256 0.38 14.33 -13.08
C GLU A 256 -0.67 14.35 -11.95
N LYS A 257 -1.81 13.64 -12.11
CA LYS A 257 -2.78 13.42 -11.03
C LYS A 257 -2.15 12.65 -9.86
N ALA A 258 -1.48 11.54 -10.14
CA ALA A 258 -0.80 10.75 -9.10
C ALA A 258 0.25 11.57 -8.34
N LEU A 259 1.03 12.41 -9.03
CA LEU A 259 1.98 13.35 -8.42
C LEU A 259 1.29 14.33 -7.46
N ALA A 260 0.15 14.89 -7.85
CA ALA A 260 -0.60 15.81 -7.01
C ALA A 260 -1.06 15.13 -5.73
N GLU A 261 -1.62 13.91 -5.82
CA GLU A 261 -2.07 13.12 -4.67
C GLU A 261 -0.92 12.76 -3.73
N VAL A 262 0.21 12.25 -4.25
CA VAL A 262 1.39 11.93 -3.43
C VAL A 262 1.89 13.17 -2.70
N LYS A 263 1.97 14.31 -3.41
CA LYS A 263 2.46 15.55 -2.81
C LYS A 263 1.57 16.03 -1.65
N VAL A 264 0.25 15.93 -1.83
CA VAL A 264 -0.74 16.39 -0.83
C VAL A 264 -0.67 15.49 0.43
N HIS A 265 -0.55 14.18 0.26
CA HIS A 265 -0.67 13.24 1.38
C HIS A 265 0.66 12.86 2.03
N PHE A 266 1.76 12.86 1.27
CA PHE A 266 3.06 12.32 1.73
C PHE A 266 4.23 13.26 1.49
N GLY A 267 3.97 14.45 0.92
CA GLY A 267 5.03 15.36 0.55
C GLY A 267 5.89 14.84 -0.62
N GLU A 268 7.02 15.49 -0.82
CA GLU A 268 7.97 15.15 -1.88
C GLU A 268 8.92 14.06 -1.39
N ASN A 269 8.47 12.81 -1.42
CA ASN A 269 9.20 11.60 -1.00
C ASN A 269 9.76 10.80 -2.20
N MET A 270 10.29 9.61 -1.96
CA MET A 270 10.82 8.75 -3.03
C MET A 270 9.76 8.38 -4.08
N SER A 271 8.51 8.14 -3.67
CA SER A 271 7.41 7.85 -4.61
C SER A 271 7.13 9.04 -5.53
N TYR A 272 7.18 10.25 -4.98
CA TYR A 272 7.07 11.48 -5.78
C TYR A 272 8.20 11.59 -6.81
N ALA A 273 9.45 11.29 -6.40
CA ALA A 273 10.58 11.32 -7.31
C ALA A 273 10.45 10.29 -8.46
N ILE A 274 9.98 9.08 -8.16
CA ILE A 274 9.71 8.05 -9.17
C ILE A 274 8.62 8.50 -10.14
N LEU A 275 7.53 9.09 -9.66
CA LEU A 275 6.48 9.61 -10.52
C LEU A 275 6.97 10.75 -11.42
N CYS A 276 7.87 11.62 -10.93
CA CYS A 276 8.52 12.62 -11.77
C CYS A 276 9.35 11.97 -12.89
N GLU A 277 10.10 10.90 -12.61
CA GLU A 277 10.85 10.17 -13.64
C GLU A 277 9.91 9.55 -14.69
N ASN A 278 8.76 9.00 -14.26
CA ASN A 278 7.76 8.48 -15.17
C ASN A 278 7.16 9.60 -16.05
N CYS A 279 6.83 10.75 -15.49
CA CYS A 279 6.40 11.92 -16.26
C CYS A 279 7.45 12.35 -17.29
N ALA A 280 8.73 12.33 -16.90
CA ALA A 280 9.82 12.67 -17.81
C ALA A 280 9.94 11.69 -18.99
N ALA A 281 9.80 10.39 -18.73
CA ALA A 281 9.80 9.37 -19.76
C ALA A 281 8.63 9.53 -20.75
N VAL A 282 7.45 9.90 -20.25
CA VAL A 282 6.30 10.22 -21.10
C VAL A 282 6.57 11.49 -21.93
N CYS A 283 7.12 12.55 -21.31
CA CYS A 283 7.46 13.80 -22.00
C CYS A 283 8.48 13.58 -23.11
N GLU A 284 9.42 12.65 -22.94
CA GLU A 284 10.35 12.23 -24.00
C GLU A 284 9.62 11.69 -25.21
N LYS A 285 8.63 10.80 -24.99
CA LYS A 285 7.79 10.23 -26.08
C LYS A 285 6.96 11.29 -26.79
N LEU A 286 6.50 12.28 -26.04
CA LEU A 286 5.75 13.43 -26.56
C LEU A 286 6.63 14.51 -27.24
N GLY A 287 7.96 14.36 -27.19
CA GLY A 287 8.90 15.36 -27.70
C GLY A 287 8.95 16.68 -26.91
N SER A 288 8.43 16.70 -25.69
CA SER A 288 8.35 17.89 -24.83
C SER A 288 9.61 18.04 -23.96
N GLN A 289 10.69 18.53 -24.54
CA GLN A 289 12.01 18.64 -23.88
C GLN A 289 11.97 19.52 -22.62
N GLU A 290 11.21 20.60 -22.63
CA GLU A 290 11.10 21.53 -21.49
C GLU A 290 10.46 20.83 -20.28
N LYS A 291 9.31 20.17 -20.48
CA LYS A 291 8.65 19.40 -19.41
C LYS A 291 9.49 18.21 -18.94
N GLN A 292 10.15 17.51 -19.85
CA GLN A 292 11.07 16.43 -19.52
C GLN A 292 12.18 16.93 -18.56
N ALA A 293 12.85 18.00 -18.93
CA ALA A 293 13.92 18.58 -18.10
C ALA A 293 13.40 19.01 -16.72
N PHE A 294 12.21 19.62 -16.66
CA PHE A 294 11.57 20.02 -15.41
C PHE A 294 11.36 18.82 -14.48
N TYR A 295 10.76 17.73 -14.97
CA TYR A 295 10.48 16.55 -14.14
C TYR A 295 11.76 15.83 -13.70
N LEU A 296 12.77 15.72 -14.57
CA LEU A 296 14.08 15.14 -14.20
C LEU A 296 14.78 15.95 -13.12
N GLN A 297 14.76 17.28 -13.23
CA GLN A 297 15.33 18.16 -12.22
C GLN A 297 14.61 17.99 -10.88
N LYS A 298 13.28 17.94 -10.90
CA LYS A 298 12.46 17.76 -9.69
C LYS A 298 12.73 16.43 -9.01
N ALA A 299 12.80 15.33 -9.77
CA ALA A 299 13.16 14.01 -9.25
C ALA A 299 14.53 14.02 -8.57
N LYS A 300 15.51 14.69 -9.18
CA LYS A 300 16.87 14.80 -8.63
C LYS A 300 16.87 15.57 -7.30
N GLU A 301 16.22 16.74 -7.25
CA GLU A 301 16.11 17.56 -6.03
C GLU A 301 15.53 16.77 -4.86
N VAL A 302 14.45 16.03 -5.11
CA VAL A 302 13.80 15.21 -4.08
C VAL A 302 14.73 14.09 -3.61
N LYS A 303 15.39 13.37 -4.53
CA LYS A 303 16.34 12.30 -4.17
C LYS A 303 17.57 12.81 -3.42
N GLU A 304 18.00 14.04 -3.66
CA GLU A 304 19.10 14.68 -2.93
C GLU A 304 18.68 15.13 -1.52
N ALA A 305 17.43 15.56 -1.36
CA ALA A 305 16.90 16.01 -0.07
C ALA A 305 16.60 14.85 0.92
N ILE A 306 16.41 13.61 0.41
CA ILE A 306 16.09 12.42 1.22
C ILE A 306 17.36 11.70 1.72
N LYS A 307 18.54 11.98 1.11
CA LYS A 307 19.84 11.42 1.54
C LYS A 307 20.36 12.09 2.79
#